data_9e6923b2083057166812295c1446f09b
#
_entry.id   9e6923b2083057166812295c1446f09b
#
_cell.length_a   1.000
_cell.length_b   1.000
_cell.length_c   1.000
_cell.angle_alpha   90.00
_cell.angle_beta   90.00
_cell.angle_gamma   90.00
#
_symmetry.space_group_name_H-M   'P 1'
#
loop_
_entity.id
_entity.type
_entity.pdbx_description
1 polymer ?
#
loop_
_entity_poly.entity_id
_entity_poly.type
_entity_poly.pdbx_seq_one_letter_code
_entity_poly.pdbx_strand_id
1 'polypeptide(L)'
;MDIKENLKYTKDHEWIKLEGNIATVGITDFAQSELGDIVYVEVDTLDETLDKDDVFGTVEAVKTVSDLFLPMSGKIIEFNENLSDSPESINDSPYEEGWIIKVEVSNVDEMSELLDNNQYKDLIG
;
A
#
# COMPACT_ATOMS: atom_id res chain seq x y z
N MET A 1 -14.67 -6.76 -8.00
CA MET A 1 -13.42 -6.26 -7.39
C MET A 1 -13.49 -4.75 -7.27
N ASP A 2 -13.27 -4.23 -6.08
CA ASP A 2 -13.42 -2.79 -5.83
C ASP A 2 -12.14 -2.03 -6.20
N ILE A 3 -12.26 -1.10 -7.17
CA ILE A 3 -11.14 -0.28 -7.64
C ILE A 3 -11.60 1.17 -7.63
N LYS A 4 -11.02 1.98 -6.74
CA LYS A 4 -11.45 3.37 -6.53
C LYS A 4 -10.93 4.28 -7.64
N GLU A 5 -11.77 5.23 -8.07
CA GLU A 5 -11.43 6.16 -9.16
C GLU A 5 -10.46 7.26 -8.74
N ASN A 6 -10.44 7.60 -7.46
CA ASN A 6 -9.66 8.73 -6.95
C ASN A 6 -8.30 8.34 -6.39
N LEU A 7 -7.87 7.10 -6.61
CA LEU A 7 -6.57 6.60 -6.14
C LEU A 7 -5.64 6.33 -7.31
N LYS A 8 -4.37 6.17 -7.00
CA LYS A 8 -3.36 5.67 -7.93
C LYS A 8 -2.95 4.26 -7.51
N TYR A 9 -2.33 3.53 -8.42
CA TYR A 9 -2.04 2.11 -8.20
C TYR A 9 -0.66 1.75 -8.74
N THR A 10 -0.11 0.63 -8.24
CA THR A 10 1.13 0.07 -8.77
C THR A 10 0.87 -1.31 -9.38
N LYS A 11 1.83 -1.79 -10.17
CA LYS A 11 1.80 -3.15 -10.71
C LYS A 11 1.95 -4.21 -9.62
N ASP A 12 2.38 -3.80 -8.43
CA ASP A 12 2.51 -4.69 -7.26
C ASP A 12 1.25 -4.70 -6.40
N HIS A 13 0.16 -4.10 -6.91
CA HIS A 13 -1.16 -4.10 -6.27
C HIS A 13 -1.22 -3.29 -4.98
N GLU A 14 -0.55 -2.15 -4.98
CA GLU A 14 -0.64 -1.17 -3.91
C GLU A 14 -1.44 0.03 -4.39
N TRP A 15 -2.19 0.66 -3.48
CA TRP A 15 -2.92 1.87 -3.80
C TRP A 15 -2.30 3.06 -3.08
N ILE A 16 -2.45 4.24 -3.66
CA ILE A 16 -1.86 5.48 -3.14
C ILE A 16 -2.91 6.58 -3.17
N LYS A 17 -3.02 7.28 -2.03
CA LYS A 17 -3.84 8.48 -1.91
C LYS A 17 -2.93 9.64 -1.53
N LEU A 18 -2.76 10.60 -2.44
CA LEU A 18 -1.88 11.75 -2.21
C LEU A 18 -2.69 12.95 -1.72
N GLU A 19 -2.26 13.52 -0.59
CA GLU A 19 -2.84 14.74 -0.04
C GLU A 19 -1.68 15.70 0.27
N GLY A 20 -1.50 16.74 -0.57
CA GLY A 20 -0.32 17.58 -0.48
C GLY A 20 0.92 16.77 -0.85
N ASN A 21 1.87 16.68 0.07
CA ASN A 21 3.06 15.85 -0.12
C ASN A 21 3.06 14.58 0.74
N ILE A 22 1.90 14.25 1.32
CA ILE A 22 1.76 13.03 2.13
C ILE A 22 0.94 12.00 1.35
N ALA A 23 1.54 10.84 1.15
CA ALA A 23 0.88 9.73 0.47
C ALA A 23 0.49 8.66 1.49
N THR A 24 -0.78 8.26 1.47
CA THR A 24 -1.27 7.11 2.23
C THR A 24 -1.21 5.90 1.32
N VAL A 25 -0.64 4.80 1.79
CA VAL A 25 -0.38 3.60 0.99
C VAL A 25 -0.99 2.38 1.67
N GLY A 26 -1.62 1.54 0.86
CA GLY A 26 -2.12 0.24 1.31
C GLY A 26 -2.10 -0.74 0.14
N ILE A 27 -2.67 -1.92 0.34
CA ILE A 27 -2.81 -2.91 -0.73
C ILE A 27 -4.25 -2.93 -1.22
N THR A 28 -4.44 -3.27 -2.49
CA THR A 28 -5.75 -3.22 -3.13
C THR A 28 -6.66 -4.37 -2.69
N ASP A 29 -7.93 -4.24 -3.01
CA ASP A 29 -8.91 -5.32 -2.81
C ASP A 29 -8.49 -6.58 -3.56
N PHE A 30 -7.95 -6.44 -4.77
CA PHE A 30 -7.41 -7.57 -5.54
C PHE A 30 -6.27 -8.25 -4.76
N ALA A 31 -5.32 -7.46 -4.23
CA ALA A 31 -4.18 -8.01 -3.49
C ALA A 31 -4.63 -8.80 -2.26
N GLN A 32 -5.53 -8.24 -1.45
CA GLN A 32 -5.98 -8.94 -0.26
C GLN A 32 -6.74 -10.22 -0.60
N SER A 33 -7.48 -10.23 -1.70
CA SER A 33 -8.21 -11.44 -2.12
C SER A 33 -7.27 -12.55 -2.56
N GLU A 34 -6.15 -12.18 -3.20
CA GLU A 34 -5.13 -13.14 -3.62
C GLU A 34 -4.34 -13.69 -2.42
N LEU A 35 -4.07 -12.84 -1.43
CA LEU A 35 -3.33 -13.25 -0.23
C LEU A 35 -4.17 -14.10 0.71
N GLY A 36 -5.47 -13.83 0.79
CA GLY A 36 -6.35 -14.46 1.77
C GLY A 36 -6.26 -13.77 3.13
N ASP A 37 -6.59 -14.49 4.19
CA ASP A 37 -6.67 -13.91 5.53
C ASP A 37 -5.32 -13.38 6.00
N ILE A 38 -5.26 -12.09 6.28
CA ILE A 38 -4.05 -11.42 6.75
C ILE A 38 -3.95 -11.60 8.27
N VAL A 39 -2.81 -12.10 8.73
CA VAL A 39 -2.59 -12.40 10.15
C VAL A 39 -1.53 -11.51 10.79
N TYR A 40 -0.66 -10.87 10.00
CA TYR A 40 0.40 -10.02 10.54
C TYR A 40 0.91 -9.04 9.49
N VAL A 41 1.24 -7.82 9.94
CA VAL A 41 1.86 -6.78 9.10
C VAL A 41 3.04 -6.24 9.87
N GLU A 42 4.20 -6.20 9.22
CA GLU A 42 5.42 -5.65 9.83
C GLU A 42 5.96 -4.51 8.98
N VAL A 43 6.20 -3.36 9.62
CA VAL A 43 6.89 -2.22 9.01
C VAL A 43 8.01 -1.81 9.96
N ASP A 44 9.23 -2.16 9.59
CA ASP A 44 10.43 -1.88 10.40
C ASP A 44 11.22 -0.68 9.87
N THR A 45 10.65 0.07 8.93
CA THR A 45 11.29 1.20 8.26
C THR A 45 10.74 2.55 8.70
N LEU A 46 9.95 2.59 9.77
CA LEU A 46 9.39 3.85 10.30
C LEU A 46 10.52 4.84 10.54
N ASP A 47 10.31 6.08 10.12
CA ASP A 47 11.26 7.19 10.18
C ASP A 47 12.46 7.08 9.23
N GLU A 48 12.50 6.05 8.39
CA GLU A 48 13.53 5.93 7.36
C GLU A 48 13.09 6.55 6.04
N THR A 49 14.07 7.08 5.30
CA THR A 49 13.84 7.57 3.93
C THR A 49 14.27 6.47 2.98
N LEU A 50 13.34 6.06 2.12
CA LEU A 50 13.56 4.98 1.17
C LEU A 50 13.36 5.48 -0.26
N ASP A 51 13.90 4.72 -1.21
CA ASP A 51 13.71 4.97 -2.63
C ASP A 51 12.51 4.19 -3.14
N LYS A 52 11.96 4.65 -4.27
CA LYS A 52 10.91 3.92 -4.99
C LYS A 52 11.37 2.48 -5.21
N ASP A 53 10.42 1.54 -5.02
CA ASP A 53 10.60 0.09 -5.17
C ASP A 53 11.39 -0.58 -4.04
N ASP A 54 11.88 0.16 -3.06
CA ASP A 54 12.47 -0.47 -1.86
C ASP A 54 11.37 -1.17 -1.06
N VAL A 55 11.74 -2.25 -0.39
CA VAL A 55 10.81 -2.96 0.51
C VAL A 55 10.64 -2.14 1.78
N PHE A 56 9.40 -1.70 2.08
CA PHE A 56 9.13 -0.94 3.30
C PHE A 56 8.58 -1.81 4.42
N GLY A 57 8.11 -2.99 4.12
CA GLY A 57 7.55 -3.89 5.13
C GLY A 57 7.11 -5.19 4.49
N THR A 58 6.44 -6.02 5.28
CA THR A 58 5.90 -7.31 4.84
C THR A 58 4.47 -7.49 5.34
N VAL A 59 3.70 -8.28 4.61
CA VAL A 59 2.37 -8.71 5.01
C VAL A 59 2.35 -10.23 5.05
N GLU A 60 1.89 -10.79 6.16
CA GLU A 60 1.80 -12.24 6.33
C GLU A 60 0.34 -12.67 6.32
N ALA A 61 0.01 -13.59 5.44
CA ALA A 61 -1.29 -14.25 5.40
C ALA A 61 -1.14 -15.68 5.89
N VAL A 62 -2.25 -16.37 6.11
CA VAL A 62 -2.22 -17.77 6.57
C VAL A 62 -1.41 -18.64 5.60
N LYS A 63 -1.56 -18.39 4.30
CA LYS A 63 -0.95 -19.25 3.27
C LYS A 63 0.36 -18.74 2.70
N THR A 64 0.73 -17.47 2.93
CA THR A 64 1.90 -16.87 2.27
C THR A 64 2.37 -15.59 2.96
N VAL A 65 3.61 -15.20 2.65
CA VAL A 65 4.18 -13.92 3.09
C VAL A 65 4.58 -13.14 1.84
N SER A 66 4.31 -11.84 1.82
CA SER A 66 4.64 -10.97 0.68
C SER A 66 5.36 -9.71 1.13
N ASP A 67 6.36 -9.29 0.34
CA ASP A 67 7.02 -8.01 0.54
C ASP A 67 6.13 -6.87 0.07
N LEU A 68 6.27 -5.72 0.72
CA LEU A 68 5.57 -4.49 0.34
C LEU A 68 6.59 -3.51 -0.22
N PHE A 69 6.36 -3.04 -1.44
CA PHE A 69 7.29 -2.17 -2.15
C PHE A 69 6.81 -0.73 -2.09
N LEU A 70 7.75 0.20 -1.87
CA LEU A 70 7.41 1.62 -1.77
C LEU A 70 7.08 2.18 -3.17
N PRO A 71 5.88 2.76 -3.34
CA PRO A 71 5.46 3.22 -4.68
C PRO A 71 6.13 4.51 -5.15
N MET A 72 6.71 5.28 -4.24
CA MET A 72 7.47 6.50 -4.55
C MET A 72 8.48 6.74 -3.44
N SER A 73 9.58 7.44 -3.78
CA SER A 73 10.62 7.77 -2.81
C SER A 73 10.09 8.72 -1.74
N GLY A 74 10.47 8.50 -0.50
CA GLY A 74 10.06 9.36 0.59
C GLY A 74 10.40 8.79 1.96
N LYS A 75 10.01 9.55 2.99
CA LYS A 75 10.20 9.15 4.38
C LYS A 75 8.93 8.49 4.91
N ILE A 76 9.08 7.34 5.54
CA ILE A 76 7.97 6.64 6.19
C ILE A 76 7.68 7.35 7.50
N ILE A 77 6.58 8.10 7.56
CA ILE A 77 6.30 8.95 8.73
C ILE A 77 5.27 8.36 9.68
N GLU A 78 4.49 7.39 9.24
CA GLU A 78 3.46 6.80 10.09
C GLU A 78 3.16 5.37 9.64
N PHE A 79 2.93 4.50 10.62
CA PHE A 79 2.40 3.15 10.44
C PHE A 79 1.03 3.08 11.10
N ASN A 80 0.08 2.40 10.45
CA ASN A 80 -1.25 2.19 11.02
C ASN A 80 -1.18 1.15 12.14
N GLU A 81 -1.04 1.62 13.37
CA GLU A 81 -0.85 0.75 14.52
C GLU A 81 -2.05 -0.15 14.82
N ASN A 82 -3.23 0.19 14.31
CA ASN A 82 -4.41 -0.68 14.45
C ASN A 82 -4.19 -2.04 13.79
N LEU A 83 -3.30 -2.12 12.81
CA LEU A 83 -2.98 -3.37 12.13
C LEU A 83 -2.21 -4.34 13.02
N SER A 84 -1.57 -3.84 14.08
CA SER A 84 -0.91 -4.72 15.05
C SER A 84 -1.91 -5.56 15.83
N ASP A 85 -3.08 -4.97 16.14
CA ASP A 85 -4.14 -5.67 16.85
C ASP A 85 -5.16 -6.32 15.92
N SER A 86 -5.39 -5.70 14.76
CA SER A 86 -6.45 -6.10 13.83
C SER A 86 -5.94 -6.13 12.38
N PRO A 87 -4.99 -7.02 12.05
CA PRO A 87 -4.46 -7.08 10.69
C PRO A 87 -5.52 -7.43 9.65
N GLU A 88 -6.60 -8.09 10.05
CA GLU A 88 -7.73 -8.43 9.18
C GLU A 88 -8.48 -7.19 8.66
N SER A 89 -8.21 -6.00 9.19
CA SER A 89 -8.76 -4.75 8.65
C SER A 89 -8.35 -4.56 7.19
N ILE A 90 -7.21 -5.10 6.79
CA ILE A 90 -6.77 -5.08 5.38
C ILE A 90 -7.76 -5.86 4.52
N ASN A 91 -8.24 -7.01 5.00
CA ASN A 91 -9.23 -7.80 4.27
C ASN A 91 -10.59 -7.12 4.25
N ASP A 92 -11.01 -6.57 5.39
CA ASP A 92 -12.35 -6.02 5.56
C ASP A 92 -12.53 -4.66 4.92
N SER A 93 -11.48 -3.82 4.96
CA SER A 93 -11.54 -2.43 4.50
C SER A 93 -10.19 -1.99 3.94
N PRO A 94 -9.75 -2.55 2.79
CA PRO A 94 -8.40 -2.32 2.29
C PRO A 94 -8.10 -0.85 1.93
N TYR A 95 -9.12 -0.07 1.58
CA TYR A 95 -8.94 1.33 1.15
C TYR A 95 -9.15 2.36 2.26
N GLU A 96 -9.63 1.95 3.41
CA GLU A 96 -9.91 2.86 4.52
C GLU A 96 -9.17 2.44 5.78
N GLU A 97 -9.76 1.58 6.60
CA GLU A 97 -9.15 1.16 7.86
C GLU A 97 -7.88 0.33 7.66
N GLY A 98 -7.74 -0.31 6.50
CA GLY A 98 -6.60 -1.16 6.17
C GLY A 98 -5.41 -0.44 5.57
N TRP A 99 -5.36 0.90 5.61
CA TRP A 99 -4.16 1.60 5.14
C TRP A 99 -2.94 1.16 5.97
N ILE A 100 -1.77 1.14 5.35
CA ILE A 100 -0.57 0.57 5.99
C ILE A 100 0.39 1.63 6.47
N ILE A 101 0.82 2.54 5.58
CA ILE A 101 1.78 3.59 5.94
C ILE A 101 1.37 4.94 5.37
N LYS A 102 1.98 5.99 5.93
CA LYS A 102 1.99 7.32 5.31
C LYS A 102 3.43 7.69 5.01
N VAL A 103 3.63 8.29 3.85
CA VAL A 103 4.95 8.65 3.31
C VAL A 103 4.98 10.15 3.04
N GLU A 104 6.03 10.82 3.53
CA GLU A 104 6.32 12.19 3.11
C GLU A 104 7.10 12.08 1.80
N VAL A 105 6.45 12.41 0.69
CA VAL A 105 6.97 12.18 -0.66
C VAL A 105 8.14 13.11 -0.94
N SER A 106 9.27 12.54 -1.38
CA SER A 106 10.48 13.29 -1.70
C SER A 106 10.41 13.92 -3.09
N ASN A 107 9.77 13.23 -4.05
CA ASN A 107 9.71 13.66 -5.43
C ASN A 107 8.32 13.36 -5.99
N VAL A 108 7.47 14.38 -6.02
CA VAL A 108 6.08 14.21 -6.50
C VAL A 108 6.00 13.87 -8.00
N ASP A 109 7.07 14.10 -8.76
CA ASP A 109 7.10 13.75 -10.17
C ASP A 109 7.00 12.24 -10.37
N GLU A 110 7.44 11.45 -9.40
CA GLU A 110 7.31 9.99 -9.46
C GLU A 110 5.86 9.52 -9.47
N MET A 111 4.93 10.38 -9.02
CA MET A 111 3.50 10.05 -9.02
C MET A 111 2.97 9.86 -10.45
N SER A 112 3.60 10.48 -11.44
CA SER A 112 3.17 10.32 -12.85
C SER A 112 3.44 8.92 -13.40
N GLU A 113 4.28 8.14 -12.73
CA GLU A 113 4.60 6.77 -13.12
C GLU A 113 3.57 5.76 -12.61
N LEU A 114 2.68 6.19 -11.72
CA LEU A 114 1.66 5.32 -11.14
C LEU A 114 0.49 5.12 -12.11
N LEU A 115 -0.23 4.03 -11.91
CA LEU A 115 -1.37 3.68 -12.74
C LEU A 115 -2.63 4.39 -12.22
N ASP A 116 -3.51 4.81 -13.13
CA ASP A 116 -4.84 5.24 -12.75
C ASP A 116 -5.76 4.02 -12.60
N ASN A 117 -7.02 4.25 -12.22
CA ASN A 117 -7.97 3.16 -12.00
C ASN A 117 -8.21 2.33 -13.27
N ASN A 118 -8.28 2.96 -14.43
CA ASN A 118 -8.52 2.24 -15.68
C ASN A 118 -7.32 1.39 -16.10
N GLN A 119 -6.11 1.95 -15.95
CA GLN A 119 -4.88 1.22 -16.24
C GLN A 119 -4.71 0.02 -15.31
N TYR A 120 -5.06 0.20 -14.05
CA TYR A 120 -4.99 -0.89 -13.08
C TYR A 120 -6.02 -1.98 -13.38
N LYS A 121 -7.24 -1.59 -13.77
CA LYS A 121 -8.27 -2.57 -14.18
C LYS A 121 -7.78 -3.42 -15.33
N ASP A 122 -7.13 -2.80 -16.32
CA ASP A 122 -6.57 -3.52 -17.45
C ASP A 122 -5.48 -4.50 -17.03
N LEU A 123 -4.69 -4.12 -16.03
CA LEU A 123 -3.61 -4.97 -15.52
C LEU A 123 -4.13 -6.24 -14.86
N ILE A 124 -5.17 -6.13 -14.06
CA ILE A 124 -5.69 -7.27 -13.30
C ILE A 124 -6.76 -8.07 -14.05
N GLY A 125 -7.15 -7.60 -15.19
CA GLY A 125 -8.02 -8.35 -16.04
C GLY A 125 -9.38 -8.00 -16.24
#